data_091988260f19586d99e89d9bb656e5f5
#
_entry.id   091988260f19586d99e89d9bb656e5f5
#
_cell.length_a   1.000
_cell.length_b   1.000
_cell.length_c   1.000
_cell.angle_alpha   90.00
_cell.angle_beta   90.00
_cell.angle_gamma   90.00
#
_symmetry.space_group_name_H-M   'P 1'
#
loop_
_entity.id
_entity.type
_entity.pdbx_description
1 polymer ?
#
loop_
_entity_poly.entity_id
_entity_poly.type
_entity_poly.pdbx_seq_one_letter_code
_entity_poly.pdbx_strand_id
1 'polypeptide(L)'
;MAAPHRGNTGSGTYFITASTFQKQQLLQSERMARLFLDVLLNYRSQEKYLLHEFVLMPDHFHLLITPLLTLERALQLIKGGFSFRAKKELGFQGEIWEKSFYDRRVRDWQEYCAFRQYIQRNPVQRCLVLIPEDYPYSSAVPGLVLDAVPQRLKPSELSA
;
A
#
# COMPACT_ATOMS: atom_id res chain seq x y z
N MET A 1 8.64 -18.69 -3.76
CA MET A 1 7.54 -19.25 -2.96
C MET A 1 6.23 -19.01 -3.70
N ALA A 2 5.46 -20.04 -3.86
CA ALA A 2 4.13 -19.86 -4.45
C ALA A 2 3.28 -19.00 -3.53
N ALA A 3 2.51 -18.09 -4.11
CA ALA A 3 1.60 -17.27 -3.33
C ALA A 3 0.57 -18.19 -2.65
N PRO A 4 0.25 -17.96 -1.39
CA PRO A 4 -0.77 -18.77 -0.75
C PRO A 4 -2.11 -18.62 -1.46
N HIS A 5 -2.91 -19.69 -1.42
CA HIS A 5 -4.25 -19.61 -1.98
C HIS A 5 -5.07 -18.66 -1.10
N ARG A 6 -5.52 -17.57 -1.69
CA ARG A 6 -6.20 -16.52 -0.91
C ARG A 6 -7.71 -16.67 -0.88
N GLY A 7 -8.28 -17.47 -1.76
CA GLY A 7 -9.72 -17.66 -1.81
C GLY A 7 -10.46 -16.35 -2.06
N ASN A 8 -11.66 -16.26 -1.53
CA ASN A 8 -12.48 -15.06 -1.65
C ASN A 8 -12.11 -14.08 -0.55
N THR A 9 -11.56 -12.93 -0.94
CA THR A 9 -11.11 -11.91 -0.01
C THR A 9 -12.08 -10.71 0.08
N GLY A 10 -13.28 -10.83 -0.48
CA GLY A 10 -14.16 -9.71 -0.81
C GLY A 10 -14.54 -8.75 0.31
N SER A 11 -14.43 -9.13 1.60
CA SER A 11 -14.79 -8.23 2.69
C SER A 11 -13.67 -7.98 3.68
N GLY A 12 -12.49 -8.55 3.45
CA GLY A 12 -11.38 -8.43 4.38
C GLY A 12 -10.59 -7.15 4.21
N THR A 13 -9.94 -6.76 5.30
CA THR A 13 -8.94 -5.69 5.30
C THR A 13 -7.57 -6.33 5.46
N TYR A 14 -6.59 -5.86 4.71
CA TYR A 14 -5.29 -6.52 4.61
C TYR A 14 -4.15 -5.53 4.77
N PHE A 15 -3.12 -5.99 5.49
CA PHE A 15 -1.82 -5.34 5.50
C PHE A 15 -0.98 -6.00 4.41
N ILE A 16 -0.41 -5.18 3.52
CA ILE A 16 0.31 -5.65 2.33
C ILE A 16 1.74 -5.14 2.38
N THR A 17 2.67 -5.99 1.96
CA THR A 17 4.04 -5.60 1.65
C THR A 17 4.40 -6.15 0.27
N ALA A 18 4.87 -5.29 -0.61
CA ALA A 18 5.38 -5.71 -1.91
C ALA A 18 6.71 -5.04 -2.17
N SER A 19 7.66 -5.81 -2.67
CA SER A 19 9.04 -5.36 -2.85
C SER A 19 9.38 -5.21 -4.33
N THR A 20 10.29 -4.29 -4.61
CA THR A 20 10.87 -4.17 -5.94
C THR A 20 11.77 -5.36 -6.26
N PHE A 21 12.00 -5.58 -7.55
CA PHE A 21 12.82 -6.69 -8.04
C PHE A 21 14.25 -6.57 -7.48
N GLN A 22 14.70 -7.63 -6.82
CA GLN A 22 16.03 -7.70 -6.20
C GLN A 22 16.29 -6.56 -5.20
N LYS A 23 15.23 -6.01 -4.61
CA LYS A 23 15.33 -4.91 -3.64
C LYS A 23 16.05 -3.69 -4.18
N GLN A 24 16.01 -3.46 -5.48
CA GLN A 24 16.55 -2.26 -6.09
C GLN A 24 15.75 -1.04 -5.63
N GLN A 25 16.43 0.08 -5.41
CA GLN A 25 15.77 1.28 -4.87
C GLN A 25 15.09 2.07 -5.98
N LEU A 26 14.21 1.43 -6.73
CA LEU A 26 13.55 2.00 -7.90
C LEU A 26 12.61 3.13 -7.54
N LEU A 27 12.04 3.09 -6.34
CA LEU A 27 11.04 4.06 -5.90
C LEU A 27 11.67 5.24 -5.15
N GLN A 28 13.00 5.28 -5.07
CA GLN A 28 13.72 6.42 -4.51
C GLN A 28 13.62 7.64 -5.42
N SER A 29 13.53 7.42 -6.72
CA SER A 29 13.35 8.50 -7.69
C SER A 29 12.01 9.19 -7.46
N GLU A 30 12.01 10.53 -7.42
CA GLU A 30 10.77 11.29 -7.25
C GLU A 30 9.78 11.01 -8.38
N ARG A 31 10.27 10.88 -9.62
CA ARG A 31 9.38 10.58 -10.75
C ARG A 31 8.68 9.24 -10.59
N MET A 32 9.43 8.22 -10.18
CA MET A 32 8.85 6.88 -9.96
C MET A 32 7.89 6.89 -8.78
N ALA A 33 8.27 7.54 -7.69
CA ALA A 33 7.41 7.59 -6.48
C ALA A 33 6.10 8.31 -6.78
N ARG A 34 6.15 9.44 -7.45
CA ARG A 34 4.93 10.19 -7.79
C ARG A 34 4.04 9.42 -8.75
N LEU A 35 4.63 8.72 -9.72
CA LEU A 35 3.85 7.88 -10.63
C LEU A 35 3.16 6.76 -9.88
N PHE A 36 3.85 6.13 -8.93
CA PHE A 36 3.25 5.07 -8.14
C PHE A 36 2.05 5.60 -7.34
N LEU A 37 2.21 6.75 -6.69
CA LEU A 37 1.11 7.33 -5.93
C LEU A 37 -0.07 7.67 -6.82
N ASP A 38 0.20 8.16 -8.02
CA ASP A 38 -0.87 8.46 -8.98
C ASP A 38 -1.65 7.18 -9.34
N VAL A 39 -0.94 6.09 -9.60
CA VAL A 39 -1.57 4.80 -9.89
C VAL A 39 -2.41 4.33 -8.70
N LEU A 40 -1.82 4.38 -7.49
CA LEU A 40 -2.48 3.93 -6.27
C LEU A 40 -3.79 4.69 -6.02
N LEU A 41 -3.73 6.02 -6.11
CA LEU A 41 -4.89 6.86 -5.83
C LEU A 41 -5.91 6.81 -6.97
N ASN A 42 -5.47 6.60 -8.21
CA ASN A 42 -6.37 6.48 -9.35
C ASN A 42 -7.25 5.22 -9.22
N TYR A 43 -6.66 4.08 -8.88
CA TYR A 43 -7.47 2.87 -8.70
C TYR A 43 -8.38 2.96 -7.47
N ARG A 44 -7.94 3.68 -6.44
CA ARG A 44 -8.83 3.99 -5.32
C ARG A 44 -10.05 4.78 -5.79
N SER A 45 -9.83 5.80 -6.60
CA SER A 45 -10.95 6.62 -7.11
C SER A 45 -11.89 5.83 -8.01
N GLN A 46 -11.40 4.75 -8.63
CA GLN A 46 -12.21 3.83 -9.42
C GLN A 46 -12.89 2.77 -8.56
N GLU A 47 -12.80 2.88 -7.24
CA GLU A 47 -13.43 1.96 -6.30
C GLU A 47 -12.97 0.52 -6.42
N LYS A 48 -11.68 0.34 -6.75
CA LYS A 48 -11.09 -1.01 -6.77
C LYS A 48 -10.78 -1.50 -5.36
N TYR A 49 -10.57 -0.59 -4.44
CA TYR A 49 -10.33 -0.87 -3.02
C TYR A 49 -10.55 0.41 -2.21
N LEU A 50 -10.77 0.22 -0.91
CA LEU A 50 -10.63 1.30 0.05
C LEU A 50 -9.17 1.34 0.48
N LEU A 51 -8.61 2.54 0.59
CA LEU A 51 -7.22 2.74 1.00
C LEU A 51 -7.21 3.46 2.32
N HIS A 52 -6.69 2.80 3.35
CA HIS A 52 -6.71 3.34 4.71
C HIS A 52 -5.39 3.98 5.09
N GLU A 53 -4.27 3.32 4.78
CA GLU A 53 -2.92 3.80 5.05
C GLU A 53 -1.97 3.29 3.98
N PHE A 54 -0.90 4.03 3.75
CA PHE A 54 0.17 3.56 2.87
C PHE A 54 1.48 4.23 3.21
N VAL A 55 2.57 3.60 2.80
CA VAL A 55 3.90 4.21 2.72
C VAL A 55 4.65 3.61 1.55
N LEU A 56 5.29 4.46 0.77
CA LEU A 56 6.12 4.05 -0.35
C LEU A 56 7.59 4.25 0.03
N MET A 57 8.28 3.14 0.32
CA MET A 57 9.69 3.15 0.63
C MET A 57 10.52 3.00 -0.64
N PRO A 58 11.83 3.27 -0.62
CA PRO A 58 12.62 3.19 -1.85
C PRO A 58 12.58 1.84 -2.56
N ASP A 59 12.43 0.73 -1.84
CA ASP A 59 12.51 -0.62 -2.40
C ASP A 59 11.29 -1.48 -2.09
N HIS A 60 10.24 -0.90 -1.53
CA HIS A 60 8.99 -1.64 -1.23
C HIS A 60 7.89 -0.66 -0.86
N PHE A 61 6.67 -1.18 -0.74
CA PHE A 61 5.58 -0.40 -0.18
C PHE A 61 4.77 -1.23 0.80
N HIS A 62 4.08 -0.53 1.69
CA HIS A 62 3.08 -1.12 2.58
C HIS A 62 1.74 -0.46 2.35
N LEU A 63 0.69 -1.25 2.45
CA LEU A 63 -0.68 -0.76 2.34
C LEU A 63 -1.54 -1.34 3.45
N LEU A 64 -2.53 -0.56 3.89
CA LEU A 64 -3.71 -1.09 4.58
C LEU A 64 -4.89 -0.84 3.65
N ILE A 65 -5.45 -1.89 3.08
CA ILE A 65 -6.52 -1.79 2.09
C ILE A 65 -7.66 -2.74 2.41
N THR A 66 -8.85 -2.37 1.94
CA THR A 66 -10.01 -3.26 1.88
C THR A 66 -10.36 -3.42 0.41
N PRO A 67 -10.00 -4.55 -0.22
CA PRO A 67 -10.33 -4.74 -1.63
C PRO A 67 -11.84 -4.76 -1.86
N LEU A 68 -12.28 -4.15 -2.95
CA LEU A 68 -13.68 -4.20 -3.39
C LEU A 68 -13.85 -5.23 -4.52
N LEU A 69 -12.79 -5.94 -4.81
CA LEU A 69 -12.73 -7.12 -5.66
C LEU A 69 -11.75 -8.09 -4.97
N THR A 70 -11.17 -9.05 -5.65
CA THR A 70 -10.22 -9.95 -4.97
C THR A 70 -8.93 -9.22 -4.64
N LEU A 71 -8.26 -9.66 -3.57
CA LEU A 71 -6.98 -9.08 -3.17
C LEU A 71 -5.95 -9.22 -4.29
N GLU A 72 -5.88 -10.38 -4.92
CA GLU A 72 -4.96 -10.62 -6.04
C GLU A 72 -5.18 -9.62 -7.17
N ARG A 73 -6.44 -9.37 -7.51
CA ARG A 73 -6.76 -8.44 -8.58
C ARG A 73 -6.38 -7.01 -8.21
N ALA A 74 -6.62 -6.60 -6.96
CA ALA A 74 -6.23 -5.28 -6.49
C ALA A 74 -4.73 -5.07 -6.63
N LEU A 75 -3.93 -6.04 -6.17
CA LEU A 75 -2.47 -5.94 -6.26
C LEU A 75 -1.97 -6.04 -7.69
N GLN A 76 -2.64 -6.85 -8.53
CA GLN A 76 -2.30 -6.92 -9.94
C GLN A 76 -2.50 -5.57 -10.62
N LEU A 77 -3.59 -4.88 -10.32
CA LEU A 77 -3.85 -3.55 -10.86
C LEU A 77 -2.78 -2.55 -10.41
N ILE A 78 -2.47 -2.53 -9.13
CA ILE A 78 -1.48 -1.60 -8.60
C ILE A 78 -0.11 -1.86 -9.20
N LYS A 79 0.39 -3.09 -9.09
CA LYS A 79 1.74 -3.42 -9.57
C LYS A 79 1.82 -3.36 -11.09
N GLY A 80 0.84 -3.96 -11.77
CA GLY A 80 0.82 -3.98 -13.23
C GLY A 80 0.57 -2.62 -13.84
N GLY A 81 -0.34 -1.85 -13.25
CA GLY A 81 -0.61 -0.49 -13.71
C GLY A 81 0.61 0.41 -13.58
N PHE A 82 1.32 0.30 -12.46
CA PHE A 82 2.55 1.04 -12.28
C PHE A 82 3.61 0.62 -13.30
N SER A 83 3.83 -0.70 -13.47
CA SER A 83 4.83 -1.20 -14.42
C SER A 83 4.54 -0.73 -15.83
N PHE A 84 3.29 -0.81 -16.25
CA PHE A 84 2.90 -0.36 -17.58
C PHE A 84 3.20 1.13 -17.79
N ARG A 85 2.79 1.95 -16.84
CA ARG A 85 2.99 3.39 -16.95
C ARG A 85 4.45 3.80 -16.80
N ALA A 86 5.21 3.14 -15.94
CA ALA A 86 6.63 3.43 -15.78
C ALA A 86 7.39 3.17 -17.09
N LYS A 87 7.07 2.06 -17.76
CA LYS A 87 7.70 1.74 -19.04
C LYS A 87 7.27 2.70 -20.13
N LYS A 88 5.99 3.03 -20.19
CA LYS A 88 5.45 3.89 -21.24
C LYS A 88 5.83 5.36 -21.05
N GLU A 89 5.69 5.87 -19.82
CA GLU A 89 5.83 7.30 -19.56
C GLU A 89 7.23 7.71 -19.15
N LEU A 90 7.95 6.84 -18.45
CA LEU A 90 9.28 7.15 -17.93
C LEU A 90 10.40 6.40 -18.64
N GLY A 91 10.07 5.53 -19.60
CA GLY A 91 11.07 4.78 -20.34
C GLY A 91 11.80 3.73 -19.52
N PHE A 92 11.23 3.29 -18.41
CA PHE A 92 11.87 2.30 -17.55
C PHE A 92 12.01 0.97 -18.30
N GLN A 93 13.14 0.30 -18.15
CA GLN A 93 13.39 -1.02 -18.75
C GLN A 93 13.75 -2.01 -17.67
N GLY A 94 13.29 -3.25 -17.82
CA GLY A 94 13.57 -4.34 -16.90
C GLY A 94 12.44 -4.65 -15.96
N GLU A 95 12.71 -5.57 -15.02
CA GLU A 95 11.74 -5.98 -14.02
C GLU A 95 11.61 -4.90 -12.94
N ILE A 96 10.38 -4.69 -12.46
CA ILE A 96 10.10 -3.71 -11.42
C ILE A 96 9.79 -4.39 -10.10
N TRP A 97 8.97 -5.46 -10.11
CA TRP A 97 8.45 -6.07 -8.90
C TRP A 97 8.94 -7.50 -8.71
N GLU A 98 9.08 -7.90 -7.45
CA GLU A 98 9.12 -9.32 -7.14
C GLU A 98 7.77 -9.95 -7.50
N LYS A 99 7.77 -11.25 -7.80
CA LYS A 99 6.57 -11.91 -8.36
C LYS A 99 5.42 -12.00 -7.39
N SER A 100 5.70 -12.11 -6.10
CA SER A 100 4.66 -12.25 -5.09
C SER A 100 4.63 -11.03 -4.18
N PHE A 101 3.70 -11.05 -3.23
CA PHE A 101 3.62 -10.04 -2.18
C PHE A 101 3.23 -10.73 -0.88
N TYR A 102 3.57 -10.08 0.23
CA TYR A 102 3.17 -10.54 1.56
C TYR A 102 1.83 -9.90 1.90
N ASP A 103 0.92 -10.69 2.46
CA ASP A 103 -0.36 -10.19 2.93
C ASP A 103 -0.71 -10.79 4.28
N ARG A 104 -1.37 -9.99 5.09
CA ARG A 104 -1.90 -10.43 6.36
C ARG A 104 -3.28 -9.84 6.57
N ARG A 105 -4.27 -10.69 6.81
CA ARG A 105 -5.61 -10.22 7.12
C ARG A 105 -5.62 -9.56 8.48
N VAL A 106 -6.21 -8.37 8.55
CA VAL A 106 -6.37 -7.63 9.81
C VAL A 106 -7.60 -8.18 10.51
N ARG A 107 -7.42 -8.73 11.72
CA ARG A 107 -8.47 -9.45 12.42
C ARG A 107 -9.27 -8.57 13.37
N ASP A 108 -8.64 -7.56 13.96
CA ASP A 108 -9.29 -6.73 14.97
C ASP A 108 -8.69 -5.32 15.02
N TRP A 109 -9.28 -4.50 15.89
CA TRP A 109 -8.87 -3.11 16.07
C TRP A 109 -7.42 -2.99 16.51
N GLN A 110 -7.00 -3.86 17.42
CA GLN A 110 -5.64 -3.80 17.95
C GLN A 110 -4.62 -4.06 16.83
N GLU A 111 -4.86 -5.05 15.98
CA GLU A 111 -4.01 -5.32 14.84
C GLU A 111 -4.00 -4.15 13.86
N TYR A 112 -5.18 -3.58 13.60
CA TYR A 112 -5.26 -2.44 12.70
C TYR A 112 -4.39 -1.29 13.18
N CYS A 113 -4.49 -0.95 14.46
CA CYS A 113 -3.69 0.13 15.03
C CYS A 113 -2.20 -0.17 14.97
N ALA A 114 -1.81 -1.42 15.20
CA ALA A 114 -0.40 -1.83 15.13
C ALA A 114 0.15 -1.69 13.71
N PHE A 115 -0.59 -2.14 12.70
CA PHE A 115 -0.17 -1.99 11.31
C PHE A 115 -0.12 -0.54 10.87
N ARG A 116 -1.12 0.26 11.27
CA ARG A 116 -1.14 1.68 10.97
C ARG A 116 0.09 2.37 11.55
N GLN A 117 0.42 2.09 12.80
CA GLN A 117 1.59 2.67 13.45
C GLN A 117 2.87 2.23 12.73
N TYR A 118 2.97 0.96 12.38
CA TYR A 118 4.11 0.43 11.65
C TYR A 118 4.31 1.18 10.32
N ILE A 119 3.24 1.37 9.57
CA ILE A 119 3.30 2.07 8.28
C ILE A 119 3.77 3.52 8.49
N GLN A 120 3.16 4.21 9.45
CA GLN A 120 3.48 5.63 9.67
C GLN A 120 4.91 5.84 10.15
N ARG A 121 5.43 4.93 10.97
CA ARG A 121 6.76 5.07 11.53
C ARG A 121 7.87 4.50 10.65
N ASN A 122 7.52 3.80 9.59
CA ASN A 122 8.52 3.13 8.74
C ASN A 122 9.60 4.09 8.24
N PRO A 123 9.27 5.28 7.69
CA PRO A 123 10.30 6.23 7.24
C PRO A 123 11.17 6.77 8.37
N VAL A 124 10.62 6.90 9.57
CA VAL A 124 11.39 7.34 10.74
C VAL A 124 12.38 6.25 11.14
N GLN A 125 11.93 5.00 11.22
CA GLN A 125 12.80 3.88 11.58
C GLN A 125 13.90 3.63 10.55
N ARG A 126 13.66 3.97 9.30
CA ARG A 126 14.67 3.89 8.23
C ARG A 126 15.51 5.14 8.12
N CYS A 127 15.38 6.07 9.06
CA CYS A 127 16.18 7.29 9.13
C CYS A 127 16.03 8.20 7.91
N LEU A 128 14.88 8.15 7.24
CA LEU A 128 14.59 9.02 6.09
C LEU A 128 14.03 10.37 6.52
N VAL A 129 13.30 10.41 7.62
CA VAL A 129 12.73 11.63 8.20
C VAL A 129 12.77 11.51 9.72
N LEU A 130 12.58 12.62 10.42
CA LEU A 130 12.52 12.64 11.88
C LEU A 130 11.12 12.40 12.41
N ILE A 131 10.10 12.83 11.67
CA ILE A 131 8.70 12.61 12.04
C ILE A 131 7.94 12.08 10.83
N PRO A 132 6.89 11.26 11.05
CA PRO A 132 6.14 10.65 9.94
C PRO A 132 5.56 11.66 8.94
N GLU A 133 5.08 12.80 9.44
CA GLU A 133 4.41 13.81 8.62
C GLU A 133 5.33 14.47 7.58
N ASP A 134 6.64 14.34 7.76
CA ASP A 134 7.62 14.92 6.83
C ASP A 134 7.94 14.04 5.65
N TYR A 135 7.49 12.77 5.67
CA TYR A 135 7.77 11.87 4.56
C TYR A 135 6.69 12.02 3.48
N PRO A 136 7.05 12.49 2.27
CA PRO A 136 6.03 12.89 1.29
C PRO A 136 5.26 11.72 0.66
N TYR A 137 5.78 10.49 0.76
CA TYR A 137 5.18 9.33 0.10
C TYR A 137 4.50 8.42 1.11
N SER A 138 3.70 9.01 1.99
CA SER A 138 3.05 8.31 3.09
C SER A 138 1.69 8.93 3.36
N SER A 139 0.77 8.11 3.87
CA SER A 139 -0.54 8.57 4.30
C SER A 139 -0.49 9.51 5.52
N ALA A 140 0.67 9.62 6.18
CA ALA A 140 0.83 10.55 7.31
C ALA A 140 0.98 12.01 6.87
N VAL A 141 1.08 12.29 5.57
CA VAL A 141 1.19 13.67 5.07
C VAL A 141 -0.03 14.47 5.49
N PRO A 142 0.16 15.67 6.06
CA PRO A 142 -0.97 16.51 6.47
C PRO A 142 -1.90 16.84 5.30
N GLY A 143 -3.20 16.81 5.56
CA GLY A 143 -4.20 17.15 4.56
C GLY A 143 -4.64 16.02 3.65
N LEU A 144 -3.98 14.88 3.69
CA LEU A 144 -4.39 13.73 2.90
C LEU A 144 -5.46 12.96 3.65
N VAL A 145 -6.68 12.92 3.09
CA VAL A 145 -7.81 12.21 3.69
C VAL A 145 -8.06 10.95 2.89
N LEU A 146 -7.95 9.81 3.56
CA LEU A 146 -8.19 8.50 2.97
C LEU A 146 -9.45 7.87 3.55
N ASP A 147 -9.68 6.60 3.21
CA ASP A 147 -10.90 5.91 3.61
C ASP A 147 -10.84 5.52 5.08
N ALA A 148 -11.94 5.75 5.80
CA ALA A 148 -12.02 5.43 7.23
C ALA A 148 -11.86 3.92 7.46
N VAL A 149 -11.37 3.57 8.65
CA VAL A 149 -11.28 2.17 9.05
C VAL A 149 -12.66 1.52 8.98
N PRO A 150 -12.76 0.27 8.47
CA PRO A 150 -14.05 -0.40 8.38
C PRO A 150 -14.72 -0.55 9.75
N GLN A 151 -16.03 -0.34 9.76
CA GLN A 151 -16.82 -0.34 11.00
C GLN A 151 -16.65 -1.63 11.80
N ARG A 152 -16.56 -2.77 11.11
CA ARG A 152 -16.44 -4.07 11.78
C ARG A 152 -15.15 -4.24 12.58
N LEU A 153 -14.12 -3.43 12.29
CA LEU A 153 -12.87 -3.47 13.05
C LEU A 153 -12.86 -2.55 14.25
N LYS A 154 -13.78 -1.58 14.30
CA LYS A 154 -13.83 -0.63 15.41
C LYS A 154 -14.38 -1.31 16.67
N PRO A 155 -13.84 -0.97 17.86
CA PRO A 155 -14.48 -1.42 19.10
C PRO A 155 -15.90 -0.89 19.19
N SER A 156 -16.79 -1.60 19.90
CA SER A 156 -18.19 -1.21 20.02
C SER A 156 -18.37 0.19 20.60
N GLU A 157 -17.53 0.60 21.52
CA GLU A 157 -17.55 1.93 22.13
C GLU A 157 -17.19 3.05 21.15
N LEU A 158 -16.52 2.73 20.02
CA LEU A 158 -16.21 3.69 18.98
C LEU A 158 -17.21 3.62 17.82
N SER A 159 -18.11 2.64 17.87
CA SER A 159 -19.11 2.43 16.83
C SER A 159 -20.40 3.20 17.10
N ALA A 160 -20.56 3.70 18.31
CA ALA A 160 -21.77 4.39 18.75
C ALA A 160 -21.88 5.79 18.14
#